data_97cda5a280eb1a695a3aa519fcb8e506
#
_entry.id   97cda5a280eb1a695a3aa519fcb8e506
#
_cell.length_a   1.000
_cell.length_b   1.000
_cell.length_c   1.000
_cell.angle_alpha   90.00
_cell.angle_beta   90.00
_cell.angle_gamma   90.00
#
_symmetry.space_group_name_H-M   'P 1'
#
loop_
_entity.id
_entity.type
_entity.pdbx_description
1 polymer ?
#
loop_
_entity_poly.entity_id
_entity_poly.type
_entity_poly.pdbx_seq_one_letter_code
_entity_poly.pdbx_strand_id
1 'polypeptide(L)'
;MRQSLFLLLLPVMVLLLSTSPSPAEELELINRPVNMSGLTGLVFTTAPFTLPTRSIEIAVATLSENSTVPDFTVSELPVLSITAGIAQNMELALSSSDFHITMNQGETRKGTGDTELSYKWNFLPQTESSLYPAVALIVTGIAPTGDRDLNLGVVAHWGAKFGLSVGREITWGDHVLIACVDGQMVVHDSTDERFRDTYGILNIGLLFPISKYRNLQVIVEYNLVNGIDKISDVGGDYTALTFGLRLVSERFNLTIGSQFLRKRVEGFENASRVIGMASIKF
;
A
#
# COMPACT_ATOMS: atom_id res chain seq x y z
N MET A 1 -21.93 20.41 7.99
CA MET A 1 -20.73 20.99 7.36
C MET A 1 -19.80 19.99 6.66
N ARG A 2 -19.85 18.67 6.96
CA ARG A 2 -18.92 17.65 6.41
C ARG A 2 -19.26 17.19 4.98
N GLN A 3 -20.51 17.26 4.53
CA GLN A 3 -20.88 16.90 3.13
C GLN A 3 -20.32 17.86 2.07
N SER A 4 -19.94 19.09 2.46
CA SER A 4 -19.42 20.09 1.54
C SER A 4 -17.98 19.85 1.09
N LEU A 5 -17.19 19.07 1.85
CA LEU A 5 -15.79 18.81 1.50
C LEU A 5 -15.69 17.79 0.34
N PHE A 6 -16.60 16.83 0.27
CA PHE A 6 -16.66 15.83 -0.81
C PHE A 6 -17.07 16.45 -2.15
N LEU A 7 -17.99 17.42 -2.12
CA LEU A 7 -18.41 18.16 -3.34
C LEU A 7 -17.27 19.06 -3.88
N LEU A 8 -16.32 19.46 -3.04
CA LEU A 8 -15.13 20.22 -3.47
C LEU A 8 -14.01 19.33 -4.02
N LEU A 9 -13.90 18.08 -3.56
CA LEU A 9 -12.88 17.13 -4.05
C LEU A 9 -13.20 16.59 -5.44
N LEU A 10 -14.47 16.43 -5.79
CA LEU A 10 -14.91 15.93 -7.09
C LEU A 10 -14.43 16.80 -8.27
N PRO A 11 -14.61 18.14 -8.26
CA PRO A 11 -14.11 19.00 -9.34
C PRO A 11 -12.57 19.10 -9.36
N VAL A 12 -11.90 19.01 -8.21
CA VAL A 12 -10.42 18.95 -8.18
C VAL A 12 -9.92 17.65 -8.82
N MET A 13 -10.57 16.51 -8.54
CA MET A 13 -10.29 15.24 -9.20
C MET A 13 -10.53 15.30 -10.72
N VAL A 14 -11.63 15.93 -11.16
CA VAL A 14 -11.93 16.13 -12.57
C VAL A 14 -10.92 17.07 -13.24
N LEU A 15 -10.48 18.11 -12.55
CA LEU A 15 -9.45 19.04 -13.06
C LEU A 15 -8.08 18.36 -13.18
N LEU A 16 -7.71 17.48 -12.24
CA LEU A 16 -6.49 16.69 -12.30
C LEU A 16 -6.51 15.65 -13.43
N LEU A 17 -7.70 15.11 -13.76
CA LEU A 17 -7.88 14.17 -14.86
C LEU A 17 -7.81 14.86 -16.24
N SER A 18 -8.02 16.18 -16.32
CA SER A 18 -8.03 16.93 -17.58
C SER A 18 -6.66 17.50 -18.00
N THR A 19 -5.67 17.48 -17.13
CA THR A 19 -4.30 17.90 -17.47
C THR A 19 -3.57 16.73 -18.11
N SER A 20 -3.45 16.74 -19.44
CA SER A 20 -2.57 15.80 -20.14
C SER A 20 -1.13 16.05 -19.69
N PRO A 21 -0.47 15.09 -19.02
CA PRO A 21 0.93 15.26 -18.68
C PRO A 21 1.79 15.34 -19.95
N SER A 22 2.92 16.00 -19.83
CA SER A 22 3.95 16.05 -20.87
C SER A 22 4.28 14.63 -21.36
N PRO A 23 4.55 14.44 -22.67
CA PRO A 23 4.82 13.14 -23.26
C PRO A 23 6.18 12.52 -22.89
N ALA A 24 6.74 12.85 -21.74
CA ALA A 24 7.95 12.22 -21.25
C ALA A 24 7.64 10.76 -20.86
N GLU A 25 8.24 9.83 -21.58
CA GLU A 25 8.14 8.40 -21.29
C GLU A 25 8.83 8.10 -19.96
N GLU A 26 8.14 7.39 -19.08
CA GLU A 26 8.68 6.99 -17.79
C GLU A 26 9.76 5.92 -17.98
N LEU A 27 10.92 6.09 -17.33
CA LEU A 27 11.98 5.09 -17.34
C LEU A 27 11.50 3.83 -16.59
N GLU A 28 11.56 2.68 -17.25
CA GLU A 28 11.26 1.38 -16.65
C GLU A 28 12.39 0.40 -16.91
N LEU A 29 13.32 0.30 -15.98
CA LEU A 29 14.44 -0.66 -16.02
C LEU A 29 14.14 -1.95 -15.26
N ILE A 30 13.17 -1.91 -14.35
CA ILE A 30 12.75 -3.02 -13.50
C ILE A 30 11.23 -3.13 -13.56
N ASN A 31 10.70 -4.33 -13.82
CA ASN A 31 9.27 -4.57 -13.73
C ASN A 31 8.77 -4.36 -12.28
N ARG A 32 7.71 -3.60 -12.14
CA ARG A 32 7.17 -3.07 -10.87
C ARG A 32 5.72 -3.50 -10.71
N PRO A 33 5.47 -4.66 -10.11
CA PRO A 33 4.09 -5.08 -9.80
C PRO A 33 3.47 -4.25 -8.69
N VAL A 34 2.17 -4.46 -8.48
CA VAL A 34 1.42 -3.80 -7.42
C VAL A 34 1.83 -4.30 -6.03
N ASN A 35 1.64 -3.45 -5.02
CA ASN A 35 1.87 -3.73 -3.60
C ASN A 35 0.57 -4.19 -2.90
N MET A 36 0.59 -4.32 -1.58
CA MET A 36 -0.56 -4.72 -0.75
C MET A 36 -1.77 -3.77 -0.89
N SER A 37 -1.56 -2.49 -1.17
CA SER A 37 -2.66 -1.53 -1.40
C SER A 37 -3.20 -1.55 -2.83
N GLY A 38 -2.66 -2.39 -3.70
CA GLY A 38 -3.00 -2.45 -5.11
C GLY A 38 -2.29 -1.43 -6.00
N LEU A 39 -1.56 -0.46 -5.46
CA LEU A 39 -0.78 0.48 -6.25
C LEU A 39 0.59 -0.10 -6.60
N THR A 40 1.17 0.33 -7.73
CA THR A 40 2.54 -0.09 -8.13
C THR A 40 3.54 0.23 -7.02
N GLY A 41 4.31 -0.77 -6.59
CA GLY A 41 5.24 -0.59 -5.47
C GLY A 41 6.00 -1.85 -5.05
N LEU A 42 6.48 -1.85 -3.81
CA LEU A 42 7.18 -2.97 -3.19
C LEU A 42 6.16 -3.90 -2.49
N VAL A 43 6.28 -4.15 -1.20
CA VAL A 43 5.28 -4.90 -0.43
C VAL A 43 4.26 -3.94 0.18
N PHE A 44 4.71 -2.97 0.97
CA PHE A 44 3.90 -1.92 1.58
C PHE A 44 4.18 -0.53 0.99
N THR A 45 5.43 -0.29 0.57
CA THR A 45 5.84 1.00 0.02
C THR A 45 5.24 1.20 -1.37
N THR A 46 4.52 2.29 -1.55
CA THR A 46 4.04 2.71 -2.86
C THR A 46 5.16 3.43 -3.59
N ALA A 47 5.57 2.91 -4.74
CA ALA A 47 6.55 3.58 -5.59
C ALA A 47 5.89 4.70 -6.40
N PRO A 48 6.62 5.75 -6.81
CA PRO A 48 6.06 6.84 -7.61
C PRO A 48 5.72 6.41 -9.05
N PHE A 49 6.24 5.31 -9.49
CA PHE A 49 6.02 4.74 -10.81
C PHE A 49 4.60 4.21 -10.98
N THR A 50 4.13 4.09 -12.22
CA THR A 50 2.75 3.66 -12.54
C THR A 50 2.75 2.45 -13.47
N LEU A 51 1.61 1.76 -13.53
CA LEU A 51 1.39 0.76 -14.56
C LEU A 51 1.37 1.41 -15.95
N PRO A 52 1.86 0.71 -16.99
CA PRO A 52 1.71 1.18 -18.37
C PRO A 52 0.26 1.46 -18.73
N THR A 53 0.03 2.47 -19.54
CA THR A 53 -1.32 2.82 -20.04
C THR A 53 -2.00 1.62 -20.70
N ARG A 54 -3.26 1.38 -20.38
CA ARG A 54 -4.10 0.26 -20.86
C ARG A 54 -3.69 -1.11 -20.33
N SER A 55 -2.77 -1.21 -19.38
CA SER A 55 -2.52 -2.45 -18.68
C SER A 55 -3.44 -2.58 -17.48
N ILE A 56 -3.77 -3.82 -17.13
CA ILE A 56 -4.53 -4.16 -15.93
C ILE A 56 -3.73 -5.21 -15.16
N GLU A 57 -3.60 -5.04 -13.85
CA GLU A 57 -3.01 -6.04 -12.96
C GLU A 57 -4.03 -6.43 -11.90
N ILE A 58 -4.26 -7.74 -11.77
CA ILE A 58 -5.10 -8.33 -10.72
C ILE A 58 -4.18 -9.03 -9.74
N ALA A 59 -4.28 -8.67 -8.47
CA ALA A 59 -3.46 -9.25 -7.42
C ALA A 59 -4.29 -9.81 -6.27
N VAL A 60 -3.75 -10.87 -5.69
CA VAL A 60 -4.22 -11.47 -4.45
C VAL A 60 -3.05 -11.48 -3.49
N ALA A 61 -3.26 -10.97 -2.29
CA ALA A 61 -2.27 -10.97 -1.23
C ALA A 61 -2.84 -11.61 0.03
N THR A 62 -1.95 -12.11 0.88
CA THR A 62 -2.28 -12.65 2.19
C THR A 62 -1.27 -12.19 3.20
N LEU A 63 -1.76 -11.91 4.40
CA LEU A 63 -0.95 -11.52 5.53
C LEU A 63 -1.40 -12.33 6.75
N SER A 64 -0.46 -12.98 7.43
CA SER A 64 -0.73 -13.67 8.69
C SER A 64 0.16 -13.08 9.77
N GLU A 65 -0.45 -12.54 10.83
CA GLU A 65 0.23 -11.96 11.98
C GLU A 65 0.21 -12.93 13.15
N ASN A 66 1.39 -13.28 13.65
CA ASN A 66 1.56 -13.95 14.92
C ASN A 66 1.91 -12.91 15.98
N SER A 67 0.99 -12.66 16.90
CA SER A 67 1.20 -11.76 18.04
C SER A 67 1.88 -12.50 19.19
N THR A 68 2.71 -11.78 19.95
CA THR A 68 3.29 -12.29 21.22
C THR A 68 2.28 -12.29 22.36
N VAL A 69 1.12 -11.64 22.18
CA VAL A 69 0.00 -11.81 23.13
C VAL A 69 -0.44 -13.26 23.03
N PRO A 70 -0.40 -14.01 24.13
CA PRO A 70 -0.88 -15.36 24.10
C PRO A 70 -2.27 -15.34 23.49
N ASP A 71 -2.46 -16.14 22.44
CA ASP A 71 -3.77 -16.56 22.06
C ASP A 71 -4.49 -15.75 20.97
N PHE A 72 -3.75 -14.95 20.16
CA PHE A 72 -4.37 -14.15 19.14
C PHE A 72 -3.59 -14.19 17.80
N THR A 73 -4.21 -14.71 16.76
CA THR A 73 -3.66 -14.68 15.41
C THR A 73 -4.63 -13.93 14.50
N VAL A 74 -4.16 -12.92 13.83
CA VAL A 74 -4.90 -12.22 12.79
C VAL A 74 -4.37 -12.66 11.44
N SER A 75 -5.26 -13.09 10.58
CA SER A 75 -4.94 -13.37 9.19
C SER A 75 -5.82 -12.51 8.31
N GLU A 76 -5.20 -11.69 7.49
CA GLU A 76 -5.87 -10.94 6.43
C GLU A 76 -5.80 -11.79 5.15
N LEU A 77 -6.94 -12.37 4.73
CA LEU A 77 -7.04 -13.35 3.66
C LEU A 77 -8.37 -13.21 2.92
N PRO A 78 -8.35 -13.10 1.61
CA PRO A 78 -7.34 -12.48 0.76
C PRO A 78 -7.51 -10.96 0.69
N VAL A 79 -6.44 -10.21 0.49
CA VAL A 79 -6.54 -8.86 -0.06
C VAL A 79 -6.62 -9.01 -1.58
N LEU A 80 -7.73 -8.63 -2.16
CA LEU A 80 -7.93 -8.62 -3.60
C LEU A 80 -7.77 -7.19 -4.11
N SER A 81 -6.97 -7.01 -5.17
CA SER A 81 -6.85 -5.72 -5.83
C SER A 81 -6.91 -5.83 -7.35
N ILE A 82 -7.46 -4.81 -7.98
CA ILE A 82 -7.49 -4.63 -9.42
C ILE A 82 -6.96 -3.23 -9.71
N THR A 83 -5.89 -3.16 -10.50
CA THR A 83 -5.20 -1.91 -10.81
C THR A 83 -5.15 -1.72 -12.32
N ALA A 84 -5.42 -0.52 -12.79
CA ALA A 84 -5.40 -0.17 -14.20
C ALA A 84 -4.53 1.06 -14.44
N GLY A 85 -3.63 0.99 -15.43
CA GLY A 85 -2.98 2.14 -16.02
C GLY A 85 -3.96 2.89 -16.92
N ILE A 86 -4.55 3.97 -16.40
CA ILE A 86 -5.66 4.69 -17.08
C ILE A 86 -5.18 5.73 -18.09
N ALA A 87 -4.00 6.30 -17.86
CA ALA A 87 -3.36 7.25 -18.75
C ALA A 87 -1.85 7.21 -18.52
N GLN A 88 -1.10 7.96 -19.29
CA GLN A 88 0.34 8.10 -19.08
C GLN A 88 0.60 8.64 -17.68
N ASN A 89 1.42 7.94 -16.91
CA ASN A 89 1.79 8.29 -15.54
C ASN A 89 0.60 8.33 -14.55
N MET A 90 -0.52 7.64 -14.85
CA MET A 90 -1.70 7.59 -13.99
C MET A 90 -2.20 6.16 -13.82
N GLU A 91 -2.50 5.78 -12.61
CA GLU A 91 -3.13 4.49 -12.31
C GLU A 91 -4.29 4.64 -11.32
N LEU A 92 -5.24 3.74 -11.42
CA LEU A 92 -6.38 3.59 -10.55
C LEU A 92 -6.40 2.19 -9.99
N ALA A 93 -6.59 2.04 -8.69
CA ALA A 93 -6.67 0.75 -8.02
C ALA A 93 -7.92 0.65 -7.16
N LEU A 94 -8.55 -0.51 -7.19
CA LEU A 94 -9.62 -0.91 -6.27
C LEU A 94 -9.10 -2.07 -5.44
N SER A 95 -9.18 -1.98 -4.12
CA SER A 95 -8.79 -3.06 -3.21
C SER A 95 -9.83 -3.30 -2.13
N SER A 96 -9.93 -4.55 -1.70
CA SER A 96 -10.77 -4.99 -0.59
C SER A 96 -10.10 -6.16 0.11
N SER A 97 -10.31 -6.30 1.39
CA SER A 97 -9.73 -7.38 2.19
C SER A 97 -10.79 -8.14 2.96
N ASP A 98 -10.54 -9.43 3.16
CA ASP A 98 -11.25 -10.27 4.10
C ASP A 98 -10.36 -10.54 5.31
N PHE A 99 -10.94 -10.60 6.50
CA PHE A 99 -10.22 -10.89 7.73
C PHE A 99 -10.67 -12.20 8.35
N HIS A 100 -9.69 -12.94 8.86
CA HIS A 100 -9.91 -14.08 9.72
C HIS A 100 -9.16 -13.84 11.03
N ILE A 101 -9.89 -13.77 12.12
CA ILE A 101 -9.32 -13.62 13.46
C ILE A 101 -9.53 -14.92 14.21
N THR A 102 -8.45 -15.60 14.57
CA THR A 102 -8.49 -16.81 15.37
C THR A 102 -8.03 -16.48 16.79
N MET A 103 -8.89 -16.73 17.76
CA MET A 103 -8.58 -16.62 19.19
C MET A 103 -8.15 -18.00 19.73
N ASN A 104 -7.36 -18.05 20.79
CA ASN A 104 -6.80 -19.29 21.34
C ASN A 104 -7.81 -20.33 21.80
N GLN A 105 -9.01 -19.93 22.07
CA GLN A 105 -10.08 -20.88 22.43
C GLN A 105 -10.65 -21.59 21.18
N GLY A 106 -10.03 -21.37 19.99
CA GLY A 106 -10.47 -21.98 18.72
C GLY A 106 -11.65 -21.25 18.08
N GLU A 107 -12.11 -20.17 18.65
CA GLU A 107 -13.14 -19.32 18.01
C GLU A 107 -12.52 -18.55 16.86
N THR A 108 -13.03 -18.76 15.65
CA THR A 108 -12.62 -18.02 14.46
C THR A 108 -13.74 -17.09 14.03
N ARG A 109 -13.45 -15.80 13.93
CA ARG A 109 -14.35 -14.78 13.36
C ARG A 109 -13.87 -14.42 11.97
N LYS A 110 -14.81 -14.28 11.05
CA LYS A 110 -14.54 -13.94 9.64
C LYS A 110 -15.40 -12.75 9.26
N GLY A 111 -14.84 -11.82 8.53
CA GLY A 111 -15.56 -10.67 8.03
C GLY A 111 -14.78 -9.94 6.94
N THR A 112 -15.40 -9.00 6.28
CA THR A 112 -14.80 -8.16 5.25
C THR A 112 -14.24 -6.88 5.85
N GLY A 113 -13.14 -6.38 5.28
CA GLY A 113 -12.60 -5.06 5.56
C GLY A 113 -13.22 -3.97 4.69
N ASP A 114 -12.76 -2.75 4.89
CA ASP A 114 -13.19 -1.62 4.09
C ASP A 114 -12.64 -1.69 2.66
N THR A 115 -13.44 -1.20 1.71
CA THR A 115 -13.03 -1.13 0.30
C THR A 115 -12.34 0.21 0.04
N GLU A 116 -11.22 0.17 -0.66
CA GLU A 116 -10.41 1.34 -1.00
C GLU A 116 -10.38 1.56 -2.50
N LEU A 117 -10.58 2.81 -2.93
CA LEU A 117 -10.37 3.28 -4.29
C LEU A 117 -9.21 4.26 -4.29
N SER A 118 -8.11 3.87 -4.90
CA SER A 118 -6.87 4.65 -4.93
C SER A 118 -6.60 5.20 -6.32
N TYR A 119 -6.17 6.46 -6.38
CA TYR A 119 -5.66 7.12 -7.56
C TYR A 119 -4.21 7.54 -7.31
N LYS A 120 -3.32 7.26 -8.27
CA LYS A 120 -1.94 7.73 -8.26
C LYS A 120 -1.60 8.43 -9.55
N TRP A 121 -0.94 9.58 -9.42
CA TRP A 121 -0.45 10.38 -10.52
C TRP A 121 1.03 10.71 -10.33
N ASN A 122 1.87 10.14 -11.19
CA ASN A 122 3.29 10.47 -11.29
C ASN A 122 3.44 11.77 -12.10
N PHE A 123 3.38 12.91 -11.42
CA PHE A 123 3.43 14.22 -12.07
C PHE A 123 4.88 14.68 -12.39
N LEU A 124 5.87 14.01 -11.83
CA LEU A 124 7.29 14.21 -12.16
C LEU A 124 7.92 12.83 -12.45
N PRO A 125 7.79 12.31 -13.68
CA PRO A 125 8.35 11.01 -14.01
C PRO A 125 9.88 11.08 -14.11
N GLN A 126 10.55 10.00 -13.72
CA GLN A 126 11.98 9.83 -13.96
C GLN A 126 12.19 9.48 -15.45
N THR A 127 13.10 10.19 -16.10
CA THR A 127 13.57 9.91 -17.47
C THR A 127 15.04 9.53 -17.44
N GLU A 128 15.58 8.96 -18.51
CA GLU A 128 17.00 8.57 -18.59
C GLU A 128 17.96 9.76 -18.34
N SER A 129 17.60 10.94 -18.80
CA SER A 129 18.40 12.15 -18.61
C SER A 129 18.13 12.89 -17.29
N SER A 130 17.12 12.46 -16.53
CA SER A 130 16.72 13.15 -15.30
C SER A 130 17.67 12.85 -14.15
N LEU A 131 18.17 13.92 -13.51
CA LEU A 131 18.87 13.82 -12.23
C LEU A 131 17.89 13.81 -11.05
N TYR A 132 16.64 14.17 -11.28
CA TYR A 132 15.60 14.24 -10.24
C TYR A 132 14.90 12.90 -10.06
N PRO A 133 14.47 12.58 -8.82
CA PRO A 133 13.62 11.42 -8.56
C PRO A 133 12.23 11.60 -9.19
N ALA A 134 11.55 10.49 -9.46
CA ALA A 134 10.13 10.52 -9.76
C ALA A 134 9.33 10.94 -8.51
N VAL A 135 8.23 11.67 -8.73
CA VAL A 135 7.33 12.10 -7.64
C VAL A 135 5.89 11.86 -8.06
N ALA A 136 5.13 11.18 -7.20
CA ALA A 136 3.71 10.91 -7.41
C ALA A 136 2.84 11.38 -6.27
N LEU A 137 1.65 11.85 -6.60
CA LEU A 137 0.55 12.10 -5.69
C LEU A 137 -0.28 10.82 -5.54
N ILE A 138 -0.70 10.51 -4.32
CA ILE A 138 -1.58 9.40 -3.99
C ILE A 138 -2.82 9.95 -3.30
N VAL A 139 -4.00 9.55 -3.77
CA VAL A 139 -5.28 9.87 -3.14
C VAL A 139 -6.11 8.60 -3.07
N THR A 140 -6.60 8.25 -1.89
CA THR A 140 -7.44 7.06 -1.68
C THR A 140 -8.71 7.46 -0.95
N GLY A 141 -9.85 7.03 -1.47
CA GLY A 141 -11.12 7.04 -0.78
C GLY A 141 -11.36 5.68 -0.11
N ILE A 142 -11.84 5.67 1.13
CA ILE A 142 -12.16 4.47 1.89
C ILE A 142 -13.66 4.41 2.10
N ALA A 143 -14.30 3.37 1.58
CA ALA A 143 -15.72 3.15 1.74
C ALA A 143 -15.98 2.26 2.97
N PRO A 144 -17.01 2.56 3.79
CA PRO A 144 -17.33 1.82 5.01
C PRO A 144 -18.07 0.51 4.68
N THR A 145 -17.39 -0.41 4.02
CA THR A 145 -17.93 -1.71 3.61
C THR A 145 -17.53 -2.84 4.56
N GLY A 146 -16.66 -2.56 5.52
CA GLY A 146 -16.17 -3.53 6.49
C GLY A 146 -17.23 -3.99 7.48
N ASP A 147 -17.06 -5.21 8.00
CA ASP A 147 -17.95 -5.80 8.98
C ASP A 147 -17.76 -5.12 10.34
N ARG A 148 -18.76 -4.33 10.73
CA ARG A 148 -18.74 -3.51 11.96
C ARG A 148 -18.91 -4.35 13.22
N ASP A 149 -19.68 -5.44 13.15
CA ASP A 149 -19.94 -6.29 14.30
C ASP A 149 -18.67 -6.99 14.79
N LEU A 150 -17.70 -7.15 13.89
CA LEU A 150 -16.39 -7.74 14.16
C LEU A 150 -15.28 -6.70 14.37
N ASN A 151 -15.58 -5.41 14.32
CA ASN A 151 -14.61 -4.32 14.33
C ASN A 151 -13.53 -4.43 13.22
N LEU A 152 -13.90 -4.99 12.07
CA LEU A 152 -13.03 -5.13 10.90
C LEU A 152 -13.15 -3.95 9.96
N GLY A 153 -14.25 -3.22 10.00
CA GLY A 153 -14.42 -1.92 9.37
C GLY A 153 -13.90 -0.81 10.28
N VAL A 154 -12.85 -0.13 9.88
CA VAL A 154 -12.25 0.95 10.66
C VAL A 154 -13.02 2.25 10.49
N VAL A 155 -13.71 2.41 9.35
CA VAL A 155 -14.36 3.65 8.94
C VAL A 155 -15.84 3.63 9.24
N ALA A 156 -16.32 4.57 10.08
CA ALA A 156 -17.74 4.70 10.42
C ALA A 156 -18.60 5.17 9.23
N HIS A 157 -18.07 6.11 8.45
CA HIS A 157 -18.75 6.69 7.30
C HIS A 157 -17.86 6.58 6.06
N TRP A 158 -16.95 7.52 5.88
CA TRP A 158 -16.00 7.54 4.78
C TRP A 158 -14.63 8.01 5.29
N GLY A 159 -13.58 7.41 4.78
CA GLY A 159 -12.22 7.83 5.04
C GLY A 159 -11.51 8.28 3.77
N ALA A 160 -10.35 8.87 3.95
CA ALA A 160 -9.46 9.24 2.86
C ALA A 160 -8.00 9.10 3.28
N LYS A 161 -7.13 8.78 2.30
CA LYS A 161 -5.68 8.86 2.45
C LYS A 161 -5.16 9.84 1.42
N PHE A 162 -4.20 10.66 1.82
CA PHE A 162 -3.49 11.60 0.96
C PHE A 162 -2.01 11.41 1.18
N GLY A 163 -1.25 11.34 0.10
CA GLY A 163 0.17 11.12 0.25
C GLY A 163 0.98 11.47 -0.98
N LEU A 164 2.28 11.43 -0.79
CA LEU A 164 3.29 11.59 -1.82
C LEU A 164 4.21 10.39 -1.81
N SER A 165 4.60 9.95 -2.99
CA SER A 165 5.65 8.97 -3.17
C SER A 165 6.78 9.59 -3.97
N VAL A 166 8.01 9.35 -3.52
CA VAL A 166 9.25 9.81 -4.16
C VAL A 166 10.14 8.60 -4.34
N GLY A 167 10.74 8.44 -5.51
CA GLY A 167 11.62 7.31 -5.73
C GLY A 167 12.45 7.44 -7.00
N ARG A 168 13.43 6.57 -7.09
CA ARG A 168 14.37 6.57 -8.22
C ARG A 168 14.82 5.16 -8.55
N GLU A 169 14.89 4.85 -9.83
CA GLU A 169 15.73 3.78 -10.35
C GLU A 169 17.16 4.29 -10.52
N ILE A 170 18.08 3.64 -9.86
CA ILE A 170 19.51 3.99 -9.82
C ILE A 170 20.27 2.89 -10.53
N THR A 171 20.98 3.25 -11.58
CA THR A 171 21.89 2.34 -12.29
C THR A 171 23.29 2.46 -11.73
N TRP A 172 23.95 1.32 -11.51
CA TRP A 172 25.31 1.24 -11.01
C TRP A 172 26.03 0.08 -11.72
N GLY A 173 26.73 0.39 -12.79
CA GLY A 173 27.24 -0.61 -13.72
C GLY A 173 26.10 -1.42 -14.32
N ASP A 174 26.16 -2.75 -14.19
CA ASP A 174 25.11 -3.66 -14.65
C ASP A 174 23.96 -3.83 -13.65
N HIS A 175 24.07 -3.21 -12.48
CA HIS A 175 23.09 -3.32 -11.42
C HIS A 175 22.09 -2.18 -11.48
N VAL A 176 20.86 -2.47 -11.09
CA VAL A 176 19.79 -1.50 -10.92
C VAL A 176 19.20 -1.65 -9.52
N LEU A 177 18.90 -0.53 -8.89
CA LEU A 177 18.29 -0.44 -7.58
C LEU A 177 17.07 0.47 -7.69
N ILE A 178 15.96 0.13 -7.09
CA ILE A 178 14.88 1.08 -6.78
C ILE A 178 15.02 1.50 -5.32
N ALA A 179 15.08 2.81 -5.09
CA ALA A 179 14.92 3.41 -3.78
C ALA A 179 13.67 4.28 -3.80
N CYS A 180 12.75 4.07 -2.87
CA CYS A 180 11.53 4.87 -2.77
C CYS A 180 11.11 5.12 -1.32
N VAL A 181 10.39 6.22 -1.15
CA VAL A 181 9.78 6.64 0.11
C VAL A 181 8.35 7.08 -0.21
N ASP A 182 7.38 6.64 0.54
CA ASP A 182 6.04 7.23 0.52
C ASP A 182 5.61 7.67 1.91
N GLY A 183 4.93 8.82 1.96
CA GLY A 183 4.33 9.36 3.16
C GLY A 183 2.85 9.63 2.92
N GLN A 184 1.98 9.11 3.78
CA GLN A 184 0.55 9.25 3.66
C GLN A 184 -0.07 9.70 4.98
N MET A 185 -1.08 10.53 4.92
CA MET A 185 -1.95 10.86 6.03
C MET A 185 -3.31 10.21 5.80
N VAL A 186 -3.78 9.50 6.79
CA VAL A 186 -5.09 8.83 6.81
C VAL A 186 -6.02 9.63 7.72
N VAL A 187 -7.20 9.93 7.21
CA VAL A 187 -8.26 10.63 7.95
C VAL A 187 -9.55 9.87 7.77
N HIS A 188 -10.16 9.46 8.84
CA HIS A 188 -11.46 8.79 8.84
C HIS A 188 -12.25 9.13 10.09
N ASP A 189 -13.53 8.80 10.10
CA ASP A 189 -14.40 8.90 11.25
C ASP A 189 -14.57 7.48 11.82
N SER A 190 -13.96 7.21 12.96
CA SER A 190 -13.94 5.87 13.55
C SER A 190 -15.31 5.50 14.13
N THR A 191 -15.67 4.22 14.05
CA THR A 191 -16.87 3.66 14.69
C THR A 191 -16.73 3.58 16.20
N ASP A 192 -15.53 3.54 16.71
CA ASP A 192 -15.21 3.35 18.12
C ASP A 192 -14.18 4.41 18.54
N GLU A 193 -14.44 5.12 19.63
CA GLU A 193 -13.55 6.16 20.19
C GLU A 193 -12.15 5.62 20.55
N ARG A 194 -12.00 4.30 20.64
CA ARG A 194 -10.71 3.64 20.86
C ARG A 194 -9.82 3.60 19.61
N PHE A 195 -10.36 3.82 18.42
CA PHE A 195 -9.58 3.89 17.19
C PHE A 195 -9.26 5.34 16.84
N ARG A 196 -8.09 5.54 16.27
CA ARG A 196 -7.63 6.87 15.86
C ARG A 196 -8.30 7.31 14.57
N ASP A 197 -8.76 8.56 14.55
CA ASP A 197 -9.37 9.17 13.36
C ASP A 197 -8.31 9.67 12.37
N THR A 198 -7.11 9.98 12.85
CA THR A 198 -6.04 10.51 12.02
C THR A 198 -4.69 9.91 12.38
N TYR A 199 -3.99 9.37 11.38
CA TYR A 199 -2.63 8.85 11.56
C TYR A 199 -1.78 9.04 10.31
N GLY A 200 -0.47 9.05 10.49
CA GLY A 200 0.52 9.13 9.44
C GLY A 200 1.15 7.76 9.17
N ILE A 201 1.43 7.51 7.91
CA ILE A 201 2.17 6.35 7.42
C ILE A 201 3.41 6.87 6.72
N LEU A 202 4.59 6.31 7.03
CA LEU A 202 5.83 6.54 6.29
C LEU A 202 6.45 5.19 5.96
N ASN A 203 6.67 4.95 4.69
CA ASN A 203 7.33 3.75 4.20
C ASN A 203 8.61 4.14 3.45
N ILE A 204 9.68 3.40 3.68
CA ILE A 204 10.95 3.53 2.98
C ILE A 204 11.29 2.16 2.42
N GLY A 205 11.55 2.06 1.13
CA GLY A 205 11.77 0.79 0.46
C GLY A 205 12.95 0.78 -0.48
N LEU A 206 13.62 -0.36 -0.53
CA LEU A 206 14.68 -0.69 -1.45
C LEU A 206 14.34 -2.00 -2.16
N LEU A 207 14.55 -2.04 -3.46
CA LEU A 207 14.37 -3.22 -4.29
C LEU A 207 15.62 -3.46 -5.13
N PHE A 208 16.16 -4.67 -5.02
CA PHE A 208 17.37 -5.09 -5.71
C PHE A 208 17.10 -6.32 -6.56
N PRO A 209 17.23 -6.26 -7.89
CA PRO A 209 17.30 -7.44 -8.72
C PRO A 209 18.62 -8.19 -8.48
N ILE A 210 18.53 -9.49 -8.17
CA ILE A 210 19.70 -10.34 -7.91
C ILE A 210 19.99 -11.30 -9.06
N SER A 211 19.12 -11.37 -10.06
CA SER A 211 19.33 -12.18 -11.26
C SER A 211 19.77 -11.32 -12.44
N LYS A 212 20.52 -11.93 -13.35
CA LYS A 212 20.93 -11.30 -14.62
C LYS A 212 19.72 -10.80 -15.43
N TYR A 213 18.59 -11.51 -15.32
CA TYR A 213 17.35 -11.17 -16.04
C TYR A 213 16.42 -10.25 -15.27
N ARG A 214 16.88 -9.78 -14.08
CA ARG A 214 16.09 -8.90 -13.19
C ARG A 214 14.73 -9.45 -12.75
N ASN A 215 14.51 -10.74 -12.96
CA ASN A 215 13.26 -11.43 -12.63
C ASN A 215 13.19 -11.90 -11.17
N LEU A 216 14.30 -12.02 -10.48
CA LEU A 216 14.35 -12.28 -9.04
C LEU A 216 14.85 -11.05 -8.31
N GLN A 217 14.03 -10.55 -7.39
CA GLN A 217 14.22 -9.29 -6.70
C GLN A 217 14.19 -9.49 -5.19
N VAL A 218 15.09 -8.82 -4.48
CA VAL A 218 15.09 -8.70 -3.02
C VAL A 218 14.46 -7.37 -2.64
N ILE A 219 13.58 -7.39 -1.65
CA ILE A 219 12.89 -6.21 -1.13
C ILE A 219 13.27 -6.05 0.35
N VAL A 220 13.59 -4.83 0.73
CA VAL A 220 13.77 -4.41 2.13
C VAL A 220 12.97 -3.15 2.35
N GLU A 221 12.09 -3.14 3.36
CA GLU A 221 11.29 -1.96 3.68
C GLU A 221 11.30 -1.68 5.17
N TYR A 222 11.24 -0.39 5.48
CA TYR A 222 10.98 0.12 6.82
C TYR A 222 9.66 0.87 6.80
N ASN A 223 8.76 0.50 7.70
CA ASN A 223 7.42 1.06 7.79
C ASN A 223 7.23 1.70 9.17
N LEU A 224 6.66 2.88 9.20
CA LEU A 224 6.31 3.61 10.40
C LEU A 224 4.84 4.02 10.31
N VAL A 225 4.05 3.66 11.29
CA VAL A 225 2.70 4.16 11.50
C VAL A 225 2.67 4.92 12.82
N ASN A 226 2.20 6.16 12.77
CA ASN A 226 2.15 7.04 13.93
C ASN A 226 0.83 7.80 13.98
N GLY A 227 0.11 7.70 15.08
CA GLY A 227 -1.12 8.47 15.27
C GLY A 227 -0.81 9.94 15.51
N ILE A 228 -1.66 10.78 14.94
CA ILE A 228 -1.60 12.23 15.09
C ILE A 228 -2.51 12.67 16.25
N ASP A 229 -3.59 11.93 16.48
CA ASP A 229 -4.53 12.19 17.56
C ASP A 229 -4.07 11.59 18.89
N LYS A 230 -4.43 12.25 19.98
CA LYS A 230 -3.93 11.91 21.32
C LYS A 230 -4.60 10.68 21.95
N ILE A 231 -5.52 10.03 21.29
CA ILE A 231 -6.34 9.00 21.94
C ILE A 231 -6.18 7.67 21.21
N SER A 232 -5.65 6.72 21.84
CA SER A 232 -6.04 5.34 22.04
C SER A 232 -4.86 4.38 22.24
N ASP A 233 -5.04 3.55 23.22
CA ASP A 233 -4.15 2.43 23.52
C ASP A 233 -4.34 1.24 22.55
N VAL A 234 -5.34 1.32 21.66
CA VAL A 234 -5.70 0.28 20.69
C VAL A 234 -5.47 0.79 19.27
N GLY A 235 -4.73 0.05 18.46
CA GLY A 235 -4.34 0.47 17.09
C GLY A 235 -3.07 1.33 17.07
N GLY A 236 -2.17 1.03 17.99
CA GLY A 236 -1.01 1.82 18.34
C GLY A 236 -0.01 2.04 17.22
N ASP A 237 0.84 3.01 17.48
CA ASP A 237 2.04 3.28 16.70
C ASP A 237 2.88 2.03 16.58
N TYR A 238 3.38 1.77 15.39
CA TYR A 238 4.34 0.70 15.20
C TYR A 238 5.44 1.09 14.23
N THR A 239 6.56 0.42 14.37
CA THR A 239 7.61 0.37 13.37
C THR A 239 7.75 -1.05 12.88
N ALA A 240 8.04 -1.25 11.62
CA ALA A 240 8.24 -2.57 11.07
C ALA A 240 9.39 -2.62 10.07
N LEU A 241 10.06 -3.76 10.03
CA LEU A 241 11.09 -4.08 9.05
C LEU A 241 10.61 -5.27 8.23
N THR A 242 10.52 -5.10 6.91
CA THR A 242 10.04 -6.11 5.98
C THR A 242 11.17 -6.59 5.09
N PHE A 243 11.28 -7.90 4.92
CA PHE A 243 12.15 -8.55 3.95
C PHE A 243 11.30 -9.38 3.01
N GLY A 244 11.51 -9.24 1.71
CA GLY A 244 10.78 -9.95 0.69
C GLY A 244 11.66 -10.48 -0.43
N LEU A 245 11.20 -11.57 -1.03
CA LEU A 245 11.69 -12.08 -2.30
C LEU A 245 10.55 -12.02 -3.31
N ARG A 246 10.83 -11.52 -4.50
CA ARG A 246 9.87 -11.37 -5.57
C ARG A 246 10.38 -12.00 -6.85
N LEU A 247 9.56 -12.87 -7.42
CA LEU A 247 9.75 -13.41 -8.77
C LEU A 247 8.82 -12.64 -9.71
N VAL A 248 9.39 -12.09 -10.77
CA VAL A 248 8.67 -11.24 -11.73
C VAL A 248 8.82 -11.82 -13.13
N SER A 249 7.73 -11.89 -13.85
CA SER A 249 7.70 -12.17 -15.29
C SER A 249 6.89 -11.08 -15.99
N GLU A 250 6.77 -11.15 -17.31
CA GLU A 250 5.98 -10.19 -18.08
C GLU A 250 4.50 -10.15 -17.65
N ARG A 251 3.95 -11.29 -17.24
CA ARG A 251 2.52 -11.42 -16.92
C ARG A 251 2.23 -11.87 -15.51
N PHE A 252 3.17 -12.52 -14.86
CA PHE A 252 2.94 -13.12 -13.54
C PHE A 252 3.99 -12.67 -12.55
N ASN A 253 3.56 -12.31 -11.34
CA ASN A 253 4.44 -11.92 -10.25
C ASN A 253 4.09 -12.73 -9.00
N LEU A 254 5.12 -13.12 -8.25
CA LEU A 254 4.98 -13.78 -6.95
C LEU A 254 5.91 -13.11 -5.95
N THR A 255 5.38 -12.71 -4.82
CA THR A 255 6.15 -12.15 -3.70
C THR A 255 5.90 -12.95 -2.45
N ILE A 256 6.96 -13.29 -1.73
CA ILE A 256 6.90 -13.83 -0.37
C ILE A 256 7.75 -12.95 0.54
N GLY A 257 7.31 -12.79 1.78
CA GLY A 257 8.04 -11.92 2.70
C GLY A 257 7.73 -12.20 4.16
N SER A 258 8.55 -11.60 5.00
CA SER A 258 8.35 -11.56 6.45
C SER A 258 8.51 -10.13 6.94
N GLN A 259 7.63 -9.72 7.83
CA GLN A 259 7.67 -8.42 8.49
C GLN A 259 7.78 -8.60 9.99
N PHE A 260 8.69 -7.87 10.60
CA PHE A 260 8.90 -7.83 12.04
C PHE A 260 8.41 -6.48 12.55
N LEU A 261 7.41 -6.52 13.42
CA LEU A 261 6.78 -5.33 13.97
C LEU A 261 7.25 -5.12 15.40
N ARG A 262 7.49 -3.85 15.72
CA ARG A 262 7.63 -3.36 17.08
C ARG A 262 6.49 -2.39 17.34
N LYS A 263 5.51 -2.83 18.12
CA LYS A 263 4.38 -2.00 18.54
C LYS A 263 4.79 -1.18 19.77
N ARG A 264 4.29 0.04 19.88
CA ARG A 264 4.55 0.93 21.04
C ARG A 264 3.47 0.87 22.10
N VAL A 265 2.63 -0.15 22.04
CA VAL A 265 1.52 -0.35 22.99
C VAL A 265 1.97 -1.35 24.06
N GLU A 266 1.77 -1.00 25.33
CA GLU A 266 2.08 -1.84 26.46
C GLU A 266 1.34 -3.18 26.36
N GLY A 267 2.06 -4.30 26.49
CA GLY A 267 1.53 -5.65 26.34
C GLY A 267 1.51 -6.20 24.91
N PHE A 268 1.82 -5.38 23.87
CA PHE A 268 1.84 -5.79 22.46
C PHE A 268 3.18 -5.46 21.79
N GLU A 269 4.28 -5.73 22.44
CA GLU A 269 5.57 -5.15 22.05
C GLU A 269 6.12 -5.65 20.72
N ASN A 270 5.91 -6.92 20.36
CA ASN A 270 6.48 -7.51 19.15
C ASN A 270 5.47 -8.43 18.45
N ALA A 271 5.46 -8.38 17.15
CA ALA A 271 4.71 -9.30 16.30
C ALA A 271 5.52 -9.63 15.04
N SER A 272 5.22 -10.74 14.42
CA SER A 272 5.77 -11.09 13.10
C SER A 272 4.64 -11.39 12.14
N ARG A 273 4.84 -11.03 10.88
CA ARG A 273 3.91 -11.30 9.79
C ARG A 273 4.58 -12.09 8.71
N VAL A 274 3.85 -13.03 8.15
CA VAL A 274 4.20 -13.71 6.90
C VAL A 274 3.31 -13.13 5.81
N ILE A 275 3.90 -12.85 4.66
CA ILE A 275 3.25 -12.18 3.55
C ILE A 275 3.41 -13.05 2.30
N GLY A 276 2.33 -13.22 1.57
CA GLY A 276 2.31 -13.84 0.25
C GLY A 276 1.52 -12.95 -0.71
N MET A 277 2.02 -12.72 -1.92
CA MET A 277 1.30 -11.98 -2.96
C MET A 277 1.51 -12.66 -4.30
N ALA A 278 0.46 -12.72 -5.10
CA ALA A 278 0.52 -13.16 -6.48
C ALA A 278 -0.28 -12.19 -7.35
N SER A 279 0.23 -11.87 -8.54
CA SER A 279 -0.51 -11.02 -9.48
C SER A 279 -0.36 -11.47 -10.92
N ILE A 280 -1.34 -11.09 -11.74
CA ILE A 280 -1.36 -11.33 -13.18
C ILE A 280 -1.62 -9.99 -13.88
N LYS A 281 -0.78 -9.68 -14.86
CA LYS A 281 -0.84 -8.46 -15.70
C LYS A 281 -1.35 -8.79 -17.10
N PHE A 282 -2.25 -7.97 -17.61
CA PHE A 282 -2.88 -8.05 -18.91
C PHE A 282 -2.59 -6.82 -19.77
#